data_d4913fde766920a79d71d947cce30535
#
_entry.id   d4913fde766920a79d71d947cce30535
#
_cell.length_a   1.000
_cell.length_b   1.000
_cell.length_c   1.000
_cell.angle_alpha   90.00
_cell.angle_beta   90.00
_cell.angle_gamma   90.00
#
_symmetry.space_group_name_H-M   'P 1'
#
loop_
_entity.id
_entity.type
_entity.pdbx_description
1 polymer ?
#
loop_
_entity_poly.entity_id
_entity_poly.type
_entity_poly.pdbx_seq_one_letter_code
_entity_poly.pdbx_strand_id
1 'polypeptide(L)'
;MAKSIKTIGILTSGGDAPGMNAAIRAVARKALSNGVKVKGIKRGYQGLLNEEIVDMEARSVSDIIQRGGTILGTARCMEFKTEEGQQKGADICHKHGIDGLVVIGGDGSYMGARALSRHGINTVGLPGTIDLDIACTDYTIGFDTAVNTAMQAIDKVRDTSSSHERCSIIEVMGRNAGYIALWCGVANGAEDILLPEKYDYNEQNIINNIISNRKRGKTHHLIINAEGIGHSTSMARRIEAATGVETRATILGYMQRGGSPTCKDRYYASIMGCLAADILCEGKTNRVIGYRGGKFVDFDIEEALAMQKDIPEYEYRISKLLAL
;
A
#
# COMPACT_ATOMS: atom_id res chain seq x y z
N MET A 1 2.82 -37.11 4.72
CA MET A 1 3.97 -36.28 5.08
C MET A 1 3.91 -35.01 4.23
N ALA A 2 3.96 -33.82 4.82
CA ALA A 2 4.03 -32.59 4.05
C ALA A 2 5.28 -32.64 3.17
N LYS A 3 5.16 -32.24 1.90
CA LYS A 3 6.28 -32.21 0.95
C LYS A 3 7.27 -31.12 1.43
N SER A 4 8.51 -31.49 1.67
CA SER A 4 9.55 -30.53 2.09
C SER A 4 9.73 -29.47 1.00
N ILE A 5 9.64 -28.21 1.34
CA ILE A 5 9.92 -27.07 0.45
C ILE A 5 11.41 -27.05 0.12
N LYS A 6 11.74 -27.09 -1.17
CA LYS A 6 13.13 -27.04 -1.67
C LYS A 6 13.45 -25.72 -2.36
N THR A 7 12.44 -25.08 -2.94
CA THR A 7 12.61 -23.81 -3.67
C THR A 7 11.43 -22.89 -3.40
N ILE A 8 11.72 -21.64 -2.99
CA ILE A 8 10.75 -20.57 -2.81
C ILE A 8 10.89 -19.56 -3.95
N GLY A 9 9.78 -19.30 -4.65
CA GLY A 9 9.65 -18.16 -5.56
C GLY A 9 9.25 -16.90 -4.81
N ILE A 10 9.67 -15.73 -5.29
CA ILE A 10 9.26 -14.43 -4.77
C ILE A 10 8.81 -13.57 -5.93
N LEU A 11 7.64 -12.96 -5.82
CA LEU A 11 7.17 -11.94 -6.76
C LEU A 11 6.56 -10.75 -6.03
N THR A 12 6.59 -9.60 -6.71
CA THR A 12 5.85 -8.39 -6.33
C THR A 12 4.76 -8.14 -7.36
N SER A 13 3.56 -7.79 -6.91
CA SER A 13 2.39 -7.62 -7.78
C SER A 13 1.55 -6.43 -7.34
N GLY A 14 0.87 -5.79 -8.28
CA GLY A 14 0.11 -4.58 -8.05
C GLY A 14 0.93 -3.31 -8.16
N GLY A 15 0.59 -2.28 -7.39
CA GLY A 15 1.40 -1.06 -7.28
C GLY A 15 2.64 -1.31 -6.44
N ASP A 16 3.74 -0.67 -6.81
CA ASP A 16 4.94 -0.69 -5.96
C ASP A 16 4.72 0.09 -4.66
N ALA A 17 5.42 -0.32 -3.62
CA ALA A 17 5.36 0.32 -2.31
C ALA A 17 6.76 0.34 -1.68
N PRO A 18 7.16 1.45 -1.00
CA PRO A 18 8.44 1.53 -0.31
C PRO A 18 8.51 0.47 0.81
N GLY A 19 9.55 -0.36 0.79
CA GLY A 19 9.67 -1.50 1.70
C GLY A 19 9.50 -2.87 1.03
N MET A 20 8.98 -2.95 -0.20
CA MET A 20 8.93 -4.22 -0.95
C MET A 20 10.32 -4.86 -1.08
N ASN A 21 11.36 -4.08 -1.32
CA ASN A 21 12.73 -4.58 -1.38
C ASN A 21 13.21 -5.15 -0.03
N ALA A 22 12.81 -4.56 1.08
CA ALA A 22 13.12 -5.09 2.41
C ALA A 22 12.44 -6.45 2.65
N ALA A 23 11.18 -6.61 2.19
CA ALA A 23 10.46 -7.87 2.24
C ALA A 23 11.12 -8.94 1.35
N ILE A 24 11.44 -8.62 0.08
CA ILE A 24 12.16 -9.53 -0.83
C ILE A 24 13.46 -10.01 -0.18
N ARG A 25 14.23 -9.07 0.37
CA ARG A 25 15.50 -9.37 1.05
C ARG A 25 15.31 -10.32 2.24
N ALA A 26 14.30 -10.08 3.04
CA ALA A 26 14.02 -10.89 4.23
C ALA A 26 13.63 -12.31 3.86
N VAL A 27 12.68 -12.48 2.92
CA VAL A 27 12.27 -13.80 2.41
C VAL A 27 13.49 -14.54 1.84
N ALA A 28 14.25 -13.90 0.97
CA ALA A 28 15.41 -14.55 0.32
C ALA A 28 16.46 -15.00 1.33
N ARG A 29 16.86 -14.11 2.24
CA ARG A 29 17.88 -14.45 3.25
C ARG A 29 17.43 -15.52 4.22
N LYS A 30 16.16 -15.46 4.67
CA LYS A 30 15.62 -16.46 5.58
C LYS A 30 15.48 -17.82 4.90
N ALA A 31 14.98 -17.90 3.67
CA ALA A 31 14.90 -19.14 2.91
C ALA A 31 16.30 -19.75 2.69
N LEU A 32 17.26 -18.94 2.25
CA LEU A 32 18.66 -19.40 2.07
C LEU A 32 19.29 -19.90 3.37
N SER A 33 19.03 -19.25 4.51
CA SER A 33 19.52 -19.71 5.81
C SER A 33 18.94 -21.06 6.25
N ASN A 34 17.75 -21.38 5.75
CA ASN A 34 17.10 -22.68 5.96
C ASN A 34 17.53 -23.74 4.91
N GLY A 35 18.53 -23.42 4.05
CA GLY A 35 18.98 -24.33 2.98
C GLY A 35 18.04 -24.43 1.78
N VAL A 36 17.06 -23.55 1.67
CA VAL A 36 16.06 -23.53 0.61
C VAL A 36 16.54 -22.61 -0.53
N LYS A 37 16.43 -23.07 -1.79
CA LYS A 37 16.74 -22.28 -2.97
C LYS A 37 15.71 -21.14 -3.16
N VAL A 38 16.16 -20.03 -3.72
CA VAL A 38 15.30 -18.87 -3.96
C VAL A 38 15.31 -18.47 -5.43
N LYS A 39 14.12 -18.22 -5.98
CA LYS A 39 13.93 -17.69 -7.32
C LYS A 39 13.13 -16.39 -7.27
N GLY A 40 13.64 -15.35 -7.94
CA GLY A 40 12.93 -14.10 -8.16
C GLY A 40 12.15 -14.14 -9.47
N ILE A 41 10.86 -13.82 -9.41
CA ILE A 41 10.00 -13.72 -10.58
C ILE A 41 9.85 -12.23 -10.93
N LYS A 42 10.35 -11.84 -12.08
CA LYS A 42 10.28 -10.45 -12.55
C LYS A 42 8.86 -10.09 -12.96
N ARG A 43 8.48 -8.83 -12.78
CA ARG A 43 7.20 -8.26 -13.24
C ARG A 43 5.95 -9.03 -12.80
N GLY A 44 5.98 -9.63 -11.60
CA GLY A 44 4.84 -10.30 -10.98
C GLY A 44 4.28 -11.46 -11.80
N TYR A 45 2.96 -11.56 -11.85
CA TYR A 45 2.29 -12.65 -12.58
C TYR A 45 2.53 -12.61 -14.10
N GLN A 46 2.73 -11.41 -14.67
CA GLN A 46 3.07 -11.33 -16.10
C GLN A 46 4.42 -12.00 -16.39
N GLY A 47 5.41 -11.73 -15.55
CA GLY A 47 6.71 -12.36 -15.70
C GLY A 47 6.72 -13.84 -15.33
N LEU A 48 5.82 -14.29 -14.44
CA LEU A 48 5.61 -15.72 -14.21
C LEU A 48 5.16 -16.42 -15.50
N LEU A 49 4.14 -15.87 -16.19
CA LEU A 49 3.63 -16.44 -17.44
C LEU A 49 4.64 -16.37 -18.59
N ASN A 50 5.59 -15.44 -18.55
CA ASN A 50 6.66 -15.28 -19.53
C ASN A 50 7.95 -16.01 -19.12
N GLU A 51 7.96 -16.76 -18.01
CA GLU A 51 9.13 -17.43 -17.44
C GLU A 51 10.31 -16.51 -17.13
N GLU A 52 10.05 -15.25 -16.74
CA GLU A 52 11.08 -14.28 -16.36
C GLU A 52 11.59 -14.55 -14.93
N ILE A 53 12.16 -15.71 -14.75
CA ILE A 53 12.57 -16.29 -13.46
C ILE A 53 14.08 -16.28 -13.37
N VAL A 54 14.61 -15.78 -12.25
CA VAL A 54 16.06 -15.71 -11.99
C VAL A 54 16.39 -16.38 -10.66
N ASP A 55 17.51 -17.07 -10.59
CA ASP A 55 18.02 -17.57 -9.32
C ASP A 55 18.50 -16.43 -8.44
N MET A 56 18.25 -16.52 -7.15
CA MET A 56 18.63 -15.50 -6.18
C MET A 56 19.56 -16.08 -5.11
N GLU A 57 20.68 -15.42 -4.92
CA GLU A 57 21.63 -15.67 -3.86
C GLU A 57 21.60 -14.56 -2.82
N ALA A 58 22.35 -14.72 -1.70
CA ALA A 58 22.45 -13.70 -0.66
C ALA A 58 22.96 -12.33 -1.20
N ARG A 59 23.80 -12.35 -2.24
CA ARG A 59 24.29 -11.14 -2.92
C ARG A 59 23.23 -10.47 -3.79
N SER A 60 22.29 -11.22 -4.35
CA SER A 60 21.21 -10.67 -5.19
C SER A 60 20.32 -9.67 -4.44
N VAL A 61 20.31 -9.75 -3.11
CA VAL A 61 19.53 -8.89 -2.23
C VAL A 61 20.42 -8.00 -1.32
N SER A 62 21.66 -7.80 -1.69
CA SER A 62 22.54 -6.86 -0.99
C SER A 62 22.18 -5.42 -1.33
N ASP A 63 22.30 -4.52 -0.35
CA ASP A 63 22.11 -3.07 -0.49
C ASP A 63 20.79 -2.62 -1.13
N ILE A 64 19.71 -3.38 -0.88
CA ILE A 64 18.37 -3.06 -1.38
C ILE A 64 17.38 -2.65 -0.29
N ILE A 65 17.69 -2.87 1.00
CA ILE A 65 16.76 -2.62 2.12
C ILE A 65 16.30 -1.16 2.19
N GLN A 66 17.17 -0.23 1.84
CA GLN A 66 16.92 1.21 1.84
C GLN A 66 16.35 1.73 0.50
N ARG A 67 16.25 0.89 -0.52
CA ARG A 67 15.79 1.30 -1.85
C ARG A 67 14.27 1.24 -1.96
N GLY A 68 13.68 2.31 -2.47
CA GLY A 68 12.27 2.32 -2.88
C GLY A 68 12.00 1.47 -4.11
N GLY A 69 10.72 1.36 -4.48
CA GLY A 69 10.29 0.50 -5.57
C GLY A 69 10.50 -0.98 -5.28
N THR A 70 10.65 -1.79 -6.34
CA THR A 70 10.91 -3.22 -6.24
C THR A 70 11.94 -3.68 -7.29
N ILE A 71 12.98 -4.41 -6.86
CA ILE A 71 14.00 -4.96 -7.76
C ILE A 71 13.45 -6.04 -8.71
N LEU A 72 12.33 -6.65 -8.33
CA LEU A 72 11.65 -7.64 -9.16
C LEU A 72 10.72 -7.00 -10.21
N GLY A 73 10.38 -5.71 -10.03
CA GLY A 73 9.40 -5.04 -10.87
C GLY A 73 7.98 -5.56 -10.70
N THR A 74 7.02 -4.88 -11.26
CA THR A 74 5.61 -5.26 -11.25
C THR A 74 4.97 -4.93 -12.58
N ALA A 75 3.95 -5.69 -12.98
CA ALA A 75 3.14 -5.43 -14.17
C ALA A 75 1.71 -5.93 -13.98
N ARG A 76 0.78 -5.29 -14.69
CA ARG A 76 -0.58 -5.81 -14.78
C ARG A 76 -0.59 -7.06 -15.66
N CYS A 77 -1.31 -8.11 -15.25
CA CYS A 77 -1.47 -9.34 -16.01
C CYS A 77 -2.96 -9.70 -16.10
N MET A 78 -3.57 -9.41 -17.25
CA MET A 78 -4.98 -9.72 -17.46
C MET A 78 -5.19 -11.21 -17.74
N GLU A 79 -4.23 -11.86 -18.41
CA GLU A 79 -4.24 -13.31 -18.68
C GLU A 79 -4.34 -14.13 -17.38
N PHE A 80 -3.68 -13.67 -16.30
CA PHE A 80 -3.70 -14.37 -15.01
C PHE A 80 -5.06 -14.31 -14.28
N LYS A 81 -6.02 -13.56 -14.79
CA LYS A 81 -7.40 -13.56 -14.26
C LYS A 81 -8.22 -14.74 -14.79
N THR A 82 -7.76 -15.42 -15.83
CA THR A 82 -8.41 -16.60 -16.41
C THR A 82 -7.90 -17.88 -15.78
N GLU A 83 -8.72 -18.92 -15.77
CA GLU A 83 -8.35 -20.25 -15.26
C GLU A 83 -7.17 -20.85 -16.04
N GLU A 84 -7.12 -20.62 -17.37
CA GLU A 84 -6.03 -21.09 -18.22
C GLU A 84 -4.70 -20.41 -17.85
N GLY A 85 -4.74 -19.11 -17.59
CA GLY A 85 -3.56 -18.34 -17.16
C GLY A 85 -3.06 -18.78 -15.78
N GLN A 86 -3.96 -19.11 -14.86
CA GLN A 86 -3.63 -19.62 -13.53
C GLN A 86 -3.02 -21.00 -13.59
N GLN A 87 -3.61 -21.92 -14.37
CA GLN A 87 -3.05 -23.25 -14.60
C GLN A 87 -1.67 -23.16 -15.24
N LYS A 88 -1.51 -22.35 -16.30
CA LYS A 88 -0.21 -22.11 -16.94
C LYS A 88 0.83 -21.60 -15.94
N GLY A 89 0.45 -20.67 -15.05
CA GLY A 89 1.33 -20.18 -13.99
C GLY A 89 1.77 -21.28 -13.03
N ALA A 90 0.85 -22.16 -12.61
CA ALA A 90 1.18 -23.31 -11.77
C ALA A 90 2.10 -24.31 -12.49
N ASP A 91 1.84 -24.61 -13.76
CA ASP A 91 2.69 -25.50 -14.57
C ASP A 91 4.11 -24.96 -14.70
N ILE A 92 4.26 -23.63 -14.88
CA ILE A 92 5.55 -22.95 -14.89
C ILE A 92 6.26 -23.06 -13.53
N CYS A 93 5.54 -22.86 -12.41
CA CYS A 93 6.10 -23.09 -11.09
C CYS A 93 6.65 -24.52 -10.96
N HIS A 94 5.88 -25.52 -11.36
CA HIS A 94 6.31 -26.93 -11.34
C HIS A 94 7.51 -27.18 -12.25
N LYS A 95 7.50 -26.65 -13.48
CA LYS A 95 8.61 -26.73 -14.44
C LYS A 95 9.92 -26.19 -13.87
N HIS A 96 9.86 -25.08 -13.13
CA HIS A 96 11.02 -24.44 -12.49
C HIS A 96 11.32 -24.97 -11.09
N GLY A 97 10.58 -26.00 -10.64
CA GLY A 97 10.75 -26.61 -9.31
C GLY A 97 10.44 -25.69 -8.14
N ILE A 98 9.54 -24.72 -8.34
CA ILE A 98 9.08 -23.80 -7.29
C ILE A 98 8.01 -24.51 -6.47
N ASP A 99 8.32 -24.87 -5.24
CA ASP A 99 7.42 -25.59 -4.32
C ASP A 99 6.55 -24.62 -3.49
N GLY A 100 7.06 -23.41 -3.25
CA GLY A 100 6.38 -22.37 -2.50
C GLY A 100 6.57 -21.00 -3.15
N LEU A 101 5.58 -20.13 -3.00
CA LEU A 101 5.61 -18.77 -3.59
C LEU A 101 5.22 -17.72 -2.56
N VAL A 102 6.08 -16.71 -2.37
CA VAL A 102 5.77 -15.51 -1.61
C VAL A 102 5.31 -14.43 -2.58
N VAL A 103 4.10 -13.92 -2.35
CA VAL A 103 3.47 -12.87 -3.14
C VAL A 103 3.37 -11.60 -2.32
N ILE A 104 4.08 -10.55 -2.74
CA ILE A 104 4.10 -9.25 -2.05
C ILE A 104 3.21 -8.28 -2.83
N GLY A 105 2.09 -7.83 -2.23
CA GLY A 105 1.15 -6.94 -2.89
C GLY A 105 -0.15 -6.76 -2.12
N GLY A 106 -1.19 -6.24 -2.78
CA GLY A 106 -2.52 -6.02 -2.22
C GLY A 106 -3.49 -7.18 -2.48
N ASP A 107 -4.78 -6.97 -2.23
CA ASP A 107 -5.86 -7.97 -2.36
C ASP A 107 -5.90 -8.65 -3.73
N GLY A 108 -5.71 -7.89 -4.81
CA GLY A 108 -5.64 -8.47 -6.17
C GLY A 108 -4.50 -9.46 -6.33
N SER A 109 -3.38 -9.24 -5.62
CA SER A 109 -2.24 -10.16 -5.62
C SER A 109 -2.54 -11.41 -4.78
N TYR A 110 -3.32 -11.27 -3.70
CA TYR A 110 -3.77 -12.40 -2.89
C TYR A 110 -4.77 -13.28 -3.65
N MET A 111 -5.66 -12.70 -4.45
CA MET A 111 -6.52 -13.49 -5.33
C MET A 111 -5.71 -14.37 -6.29
N GLY A 112 -4.61 -13.83 -6.83
CA GLY A 112 -3.69 -14.62 -7.66
C GLY A 112 -2.94 -15.70 -6.87
N ALA A 113 -2.49 -15.40 -5.65
CA ALA A 113 -1.86 -16.38 -4.76
C ALA A 113 -2.82 -17.51 -4.40
N ARG A 114 -4.08 -17.18 -4.07
CA ARG A 114 -5.16 -18.13 -3.83
C ARG A 114 -5.39 -19.05 -5.03
N ALA A 115 -5.42 -18.49 -6.23
CA ALA A 115 -5.58 -19.27 -7.45
C ALA A 115 -4.45 -20.30 -7.62
N LEU A 116 -3.20 -19.90 -7.45
CA LEU A 116 -2.05 -20.83 -7.49
C LEU A 116 -2.12 -21.88 -6.39
N SER A 117 -2.61 -21.53 -5.18
CA SER A 117 -2.84 -22.52 -4.11
C SER A 117 -3.83 -23.61 -4.53
N ARG A 118 -4.90 -23.23 -5.24
CA ARG A 118 -5.89 -24.19 -5.76
C ARG A 118 -5.30 -25.12 -6.81
N HIS A 119 -4.25 -24.69 -7.50
CA HIS A 119 -3.46 -25.49 -8.45
C HIS A 119 -2.23 -26.19 -7.80
N GLY A 120 -2.17 -26.26 -6.47
CA GLY A 120 -1.18 -27.06 -5.74
C GLY A 120 0.16 -26.39 -5.46
N ILE A 121 0.28 -25.05 -5.65
CA ILE A 121 1.46 -24.28 -5.26
C ILE A 121 1.26 -23.73 -3.84
N ASN A 122 2.18 -23.99 -2.92
CA ASN A 122 2.11 -23.39 -1.58
C ASN A 122 2.31 -21.89 -1.66
N THR A 123 1.38 -21.08 -1.16
CA THR A 123 1.48 -19.63 -1.26
C THR A 123 1.37 -18.91 0.07
N VAL A 124 2.13 -17.80 0.22
CA VAL A 124 2.03 -16.86 1.33
C VAL A 124 2.01 -15.43 0.79
N GLY A 125 0.99 -14.65 1.17
CA GLY A 125 0.86 -13.23 0.83
C GLY A 125 1.49 -12.32 1.89
N LEU A 126 2.12 -11.23 1.45
CA LEU A 126 2.59 -10.14 2.29
C LEU A 126 1.91 -8.82 1.89
N PRO A 127 1.44 -8.01 2.85
CA PRO A 127 0.69 -6.78 2.56
C PRO A 127 1.59 -5.65 2.07
N GLY A 128 1.82 -5.60 0.76
CA GLY A 128 2.64 -4.59 0.08
C GLY A 128 1.75 -3.59 -0.67
N THR A 129 1.30 -2.55 0.00
CA THR A 129 0.51 -1.43 -0.56
C THR A 129 0.62 -0.21 0.33
N ILE A 130 0.59 1.00 -0.27
CA ILE A 130 0.53 2.25 0.49
C ILE A 130 -0.89 2.58 0.99
N ASP A 131 -1.93 1.90 0.50
CA ASP A 131 -3.33 2.33 0.66
C ASP A 131 -3.92 1.98 2.04
N LEU A 132 -3.30 1.04 2.80
CA LEU A 132 -3.76 0.50 4.08
C LEU A 132 -5.17 -0.13 4.01
N ASP A 133 -5.60 -0.52 2.84
CA ASP A 133 -6.94 -1.01 2.52
C ASP A 133 -7.14 -2.53 2.75
N ILE A 134 -6.08 -3.28 3.07
CA ILE A 134 -6.15 -4.72 3.35
C ILE A 134 -6.78 -4.96 4.72
N ALA A 135 -7.93 -5.64 4.75
CA ALA A 135 -8.77 -5.73 5.94
C ALA A 135 -8.20 -6.62 7.07
N CYS A 136 -7.41 -7.63 6.74
CA CYS A 136 -6.85 -8.55 7.73
C CYS A 136 -5.66 -8.00 8.51
N THR A 137 -5.21 -6.78 8.23
CA THR A 137 -4.02 -6.20 8.86
C THR A 137 -4.21 -4.74 9.24
N ASP A 138 -3.60 -4.34 10.34
CA ASP A 138 -3.55 -2.95 10.81
C ASP A 138 -2.39 -2.19 10.15
N TYR A 139 -1.52 -2.87 9.40
CA TYR A 139 -0.35 -2.27 8.78
C TYR A 139 -0.05 -2.89 7.41
N THR A 140 0.22 -2.04 6.42
CA THR A 140 0.70 -2.45 5.10
C THR A 140 2.07 -1.82 4.81
N ILE A 141 2.95 -2.62 4.18
CA ILE A 141 4.31 -2.20 3.82
C ILE A 141 4.22 -1.08 2.79
N GLY A 142 4.76 0.08 3.13
CA GLY A 142 4.78 1.29 2.30
C GLY A 142 3.87 2.40 2.79
N PHE A 143 2.89 2.11 3.64
CA PHE A 143 1.96 3.11 4.15
C PHE A 143 2.66 4.23 4.95
N ASP A 144 3.50 3.87 5.91
CA ASP A 144 4.19 4.85 6.75
C ASP A 144 5.08 5.79 5.92
N THR A 145 5.80 5.25 4.93
CA THR A 145 6.61 6.06 4.02
C THR A 145 5.74 6.99 3.17
N ALA A 146 4.62 6.50 2.64
CA ALA A 146 3.71 7.30 1.82
C ALA A 146 3.13 8.48 2.61
N VAL A 147 2.69 8.24 3.85
CA VAL A 147 2.17 9.29 4.75
C VAL A 147 3.25 10.32 5.08
N ASN A 148 4.47 9.88 5.42
CA ASN A 148 5.59 10.79 5.71
C ASN A 148 5.98 11.63 4.49
N THR A 149 5.98 11.03 3.29
CA THR A 149 6.24 11.77 2.04
C THR A 149 5.16 12.81 1.77
N ALA A 150 3.89 12.43 1.95
CA ALA A 150 2.77 13.36 1.80
C ALA A 150 2.84 14.49 2.83
N MET A 151 3.09 14.18 4.10
CA MET A 151 3.22 15.15 5.19
C MET A 151 4.29 16.20 4.87
N GLN A 152 5.49 15.77 4.43
CA GLN A 152 6.57 16.68 4.04
C GLN A 152 6.19 17.61 2.86
N ALA A 153 5.38 17.12 1.93
CA ALA A 153 4.89 17.93 0.82
C ALA A 153 3.82 18.93 1.30
N ILE A 154 2.92 18.47 2.18
CA ILE A 154 1.86 19.31 2.78
C ILE A 154 2.46 20.46 3.56
N ASP A 155 3.49 20.23 4.39
CA ASP A 155 4.17 21.26 5.15
C ASP A 155 4.70 22.37 4.24
N LYS A 156 5.37 22.01 3.13
CA LYS A 156 5.89 22.98 2.15
C LYS A 156 4.78 23.78 1.47
N VAL A 157 3.65 23.13 1.14
CA VAL A 157 2.50 23.82 0.55
C VAL A 157 1.85 24.74 1.57
N ARG A 158 1.76 24.31 2.84
CA ARG A 158 1.21 25.12 3.92
C ARG A 158 2.00 26.42 4.14
N ASP A 159 3.34 26.36 4.13
CA ASP A 159 4.19 27.54 4.31
C ASP A 159 3.85 28.62 3.28
N THR A 160 3.76 28.23 2.00
CA THR A 160 3.41 29.18 0.94
C THR A 160 1.94 29.59 0.99
N SER A 161 1.03 28.68 1.33
CA SER A 161 -0.40 28.94 1.47
C SER A 161 -0.67 29.98 2.57
N SER A 162 -0.01 29.83 3.71
CA SER A 162 -0.07 30.77 4.83
C SER A 162 0.46 32.15 4.44
N SER A 163 1.61 32.21 3.74
CA SER A 163 2.24 33.47 3.32
C SER A 163 1.39 34.26 2.32
N HIS A 164 0.53 33.60 1.56
CA HIS A 164 -0.33 34.24 0.55
C HIS A 164 -1.82 34.27 0.91
N GLU A 165 -2.18 33.87 2.13
CA GLU A 165 -3.57 33.82 2.62
C GLU A 165 -4.53 33.02 1.72
N ARG A 166 -4.07 31.85 1.24
CA ARG A 166 -4.75 31.00 0.27
C ARG A 166 -5.49 29.84 0.92
N CYS A 167 -6.43 29.26 0.18
CA CYS A 167 -6.93 27.90 0.41
C CYS A 167 -6.13 26.92 -0.44
N SER A 168 -5.64 25.84 0.17
CA SER A 168 -4.92 24.77 -0.52
C SER A 168 -5.67 23.46 -0.41
N ILE A 169 -5.93 22.82 -1.56
CA ILE A 169 -6.47 21.48 -1.66
C ILE A 169 -5.32 20.55 -2.04
N ILE A 170 -4.99 19.59 -1.18
CA ILE A 170 -3.94 18.63 -1.45
C ILE A 170 -4.56 17.26 -1.67
N GLU A 171 -4.42 16.75 -2.89
CA GLU A 171 -4.89 15.43 -3.25
C GLU A 171 -3.80 14.41 -2.96
N VAL A 172 -4.16 13.40 -2.14
CA VAL A 172 -3.28 12.30 -1.75
C VAL A 172 -3.79 10.99 -2.33
N MET A 173 -2.88 10.05 -2.56
CA MET A 173 -3.23 8.69 -3.01
C MET A 173 -4.01 7.92 -1.93
N GLY A 174 -4.36 6.69 -2.23
CA GLY A 174 -5.13 5.78 -1.39
C GLY A 174 -6.17 4.99 -2.18
N ARG A 175 -6.26 5.21 -3.50
CA ARG A 175 -7.22 4.58 -4.39
C ARG A 175 -8.66 4.84 -3.92
N ASN A 176 -9.36 3.81 -3.43
CA ASN A 176 -10.72 3.93 -2.90
C ASN A 176 -10.74 4.04 -1.37
N ALA A 177 -9.59 4.17 -0.72
CA ALA A 177 -9.44 4.24 0.72
C ALA A 177 -8.91 5.61 1.17
N GLY A 178 -9.48 6.14 2.24
CA GLY A 178 -9.16 7.45 2.79
C GLY A 178 -8.09 7.44 3.89
N TYR A 179 -7.40 6.34 4.14
CA TYR A 179 -6.46 6.25 5.28
C TYR A 179 -5.28 7.23 5.18
N ILE A 180 -4.66 7.39 4.00
CA ILE A 180 -3.59 8.37 3.80
C ILE A 180 -4.13 9.78 4.05
N ALA A 181 -5.32 10.11 3.50
CA ALA A 181 -5.94 11.41 3.69
C ALA A 181 -6.26 11.69 5.16
N LEU A 182 -6.80 10.72 5.88
CA LEU A 182 -7.11 10.84 7.31
C LEU A 182 -5.84 11.09 8.12
N TRP A 183 -4.80 10.27 7.94
CA TRP A 183 -3.55 10.41 8.68
C TRP A 183 -2.86 11.74 8.37
N CYS A 184 -2.74 12.10 7.10
CA CYS A 184 -2.15 13.38 6.70
C CYS A 184 -2.96 14.56 7.21
N GLY A 185 -4.28 14.48 7.16
CA GLY A 185 -5.16 15.54 7.62
C GLY A 185 -5.06 15.78 9.12
N VAL A 186 -5.09 14.72 9.92
CA VAL A 186 -4.90 14.81 11.38
C VAL A 186 -3.50 15.31 11.72
N ALA A 187 -2.45 14.73 11.12
CA ALA A 187 -1.07 15.06 11.42
C ALA A 187 -0.71 16.51 11.05
N ASN A 188 -1.36 17.06 10.02
CA ASN A 188 -1.13 18.43 9.58
C ASN A 188 -2.19 19.42 10.08
N GLY A 189 -3.20 18.99 10.87
CA GLY A 189 -4.27 19.86 11.36
C GLY A 189 -5.05 20.51 10.22
N ALA A 190 -5.45 19.73 9.22
CA ALA A 190 -6.26 20.22 8.10
C ALA A 190 -7.67 20.61 8.58
N GLU A 191 -8.21 21.67 8.01
CA GLU A 191 -9.58 22.13 8.32
C GLU A 191 -10.64 21.21 7.77
N ASP A 192 -10.40 20.61 6.59
CA ASP A 192 -11.31 19.63 6.00
C ASP A 192 -10.53 18.42 5.48
N ILE A 193 -11.07 17.23 5.72
CA ILE A 193 -10.53 15.95 5.23
C ILE A 193 -11.65 15.23 4.50
N LEU A 194 -11.43 14.98 3.21
CA LEU A 194 -12.43 14.37 2.32
C LEU A 194 -12.06 12.91 2.08
N LEU A 195 -12.94 12.01 2.53
CA LEU A 195 -12.74 10.55 2.49
C LEU A 195 -13.81 9.88 1.64
N PRO A 196 -13.46 8.94 0.75
CA PRO A 196 -14.45 8.24 -0.08
C PRO A 196 -15.44 7.41 0.74
N GLU A 197 -15.05 6.95 1.93
CA GLU A 197 -15.92 6.18 2.84
C GLU A 197 -16.92 7.06 3.59
N LYS A 198 -16.72 8.38 3.59
CA LYS A 198 -17.60 9.36 4.25
C LYS A 198 -18.27 10.23 3.21
N TYR A 199 -19.36 9.73 2.66
CA TYR A 199 -20.12 10.36 1.57
C TYR A 199 -20.97 11.58 2.00
N ASP A 200 -20.76 12.07 3.23
CA ASP A 200 -21.38 13.31 3.75
C ASP A 200 -20.67 14.59 3.25
N TYR A 201 -19.79 14.46 2.26
CA TYR A 201 -19.12 15.58 1.62
C TYR A 201 -20.15 16.56 1.04
N ASN A 202 -20.17 17.74 1.61
CA ASN A 202 -20.94 18.87 1.10
C ASN A 202 -20.01 20.06 0.90
N GLU A 203 -19.71 20.36 -0.36
CA GLU A 203 -18.85 21.48 -0.75
C GLU A 203 -19.33 22.82 -0.17
N GLN A 204 -20.65 22.99 0.00
CA GLN A 204 -21.18 24.19 0.66
C GLN A 204 -20.75 24.33 2.11
N ASN A 205 -20.57 23.21 2.84
CA ASN A 205 -20.06 23.27 4.21
C ASN A 205 -18.60 23.75 4.23
N ILE A 206 -17.76 23.30 3.30
CA ILE A 206 -16.38 23.79 3.15
C ILE A 206 -16.38 25.29 2.87
N ILE A 207 -17.18 25.76 1.92
CA ILE A 207 -17.32 27.17 1.57
C ILE A 207 -17.74 27.99 2.81
N ASN A 208 -18.73 27.51 3.55
CA ASN A 208 -19.21 28.19 4.77
C ASN A 208 -18.11 28.21 5.86
N ASN A 209 -17.34 27.13 6.01
CA ASN A 209 -16.22 27.04 6.95
C ASN A 209 -15.12 28.06 6.59
N ILE A 210 -14.75 28.16 5.32
CA ILE A 210 -13.74 29.12 4.84
C ILE A 210 -14.20 30.55 5.16
N ILE A 211 -15.46 30.91 4.82
CA ILE A 211 -16.00 32.24 5.07
C ILE A 211 -16.05 32.54 6.57
N SER A 212 -16.51 31.59 7.39
CA SER A 212 -16.61 31.74 8.84
C SER A 212 -15.22 31.88 9.48
N ASN A 213 -14.25 31.07 9.08
CA ASN A 213 -12.89 31.11 9.60
C ASN A 213 -12.19 32.42 9.25
N ARG A 214 -12.38 32.95 8.03
CA ARG A 214 -11.85 34.27 7.68
C ARG A 214 -12.44 35.40 8.54
N LYS A 215 -13.72 35.36 8.85
CA LYS A 215 -14.36 36.34 9.78
C LYS A 215 -13.75 36.28 11.18
N ARG A 216 -13.18 35.13 11.59
CA ARG A 216 -12.47 34.95 12.88
C ARG A 216 -10.99 35.31 12.79
N GLY A 217 -10.51 35.77 11.64
CA GLY A 217 -9.10 36.15 11.44
C GLY A 217 -8.19 35.02 10.96
N LYS A 218 -8.72 33.85 10.59
CA LYS A 218 -7.92 32.77 10.01
C LYS A 218 -7.63 33.09 8.54
N THR A 219 -6.36 33.13 8.16
CA THR A 219 -5.93 33.66 6.85
C THR A 219 -5.80 32.56 5.79
N HIS A 220 -5.50 31.32 6.17
CA HIS A 220 -5.34 30.20 5.26
C HIS A 220 -6.26 29.04 5.58
N HIS A 221 -6.49 28.15 4.62
CA HIS A 221 -7.32 26.97 4.76
C HIS A 221 -6.69 25.78 4.05
N LEU A 222 -6.58 24.62 4.72
CA LEU A 222 -5.99 23.42 4.19
C LEU A 222 -7.05 22.30 4.09
N ILE A 223 -7.21 21.76 2.89
CA ILE A 223 -8.11 20.66 2.60
C ILE A 223 -7.27 19.47 2.14
N ILE A 224 -7.39 18.33 2.81
CA ILE A 224 -6.80 17.08 2.33
C ILE A 224 -7.89 16.26 1.63
N ASN A 225 -7.67 15.98 0.36
CA ASN A 225 -8.62 15.27 -0.49
C ASN A 225 -8.05 13.90 -0.88
N ALA A 226 -8.78 12.81 -0.60
CA ALA A 226 -8.41 11.49 -1.10
C ALA A 226 -8.65 11.40 -2.62
N GLU A 227 -7.75 10.75 -3.36
CA GLU A 227 -7.88 10.59 -4.82
C GLU A 227 -9.19 9.85 -5.22
N GLY A 228 -9.74 9.04 -4.32
CA GLY A 228 -11.03 8.36 -4.53
C GLY A 228 -12.22 9.31 -4.64
N ILE A 229 -12.13 10.52 -4.05
CA ILE A 229 -13.06 11.64 -4.30
C ILE A 229 -12.69 12.35 -5.61
N GLY A 230 -11.38 12.62 -5.81
CA GLY A 230 -10.87 13.28 -7.00
C GLY A 230 -11.36 14.71 -7.17
N HIS A 231 -11.38 15.19 -8.41
CA HIS A 231 -11.93 16.50 -8.80
C HIS A 231 -11.28 17.73 -8.14
N SER A 232 -10.11 17.62 -7.49
CA SER A 232 -9.46 18.68 -6.72
C SER A 232 -9.29 19.98 -7.48
N THR A 233 -8.90 19.92 -8.76
CA THR A 233 -8.71 21.14 -9.58
C THR A 233 -10.03 21.86 -9.86
N SER A 234 -11.10 21.15 -10.16
CA SER A 234 -12.42 21.76 -10.39
C SER A 234 -13.05 22.27 -9.09
N MET A 235 -12.86 21.55 -7.98
CA MET A 235 -13.25 21.96 -6.64
C MET A 235 -12.57 23.27 -6.24
N ALA A 236 -11.26 23.41 -6.49
CA ALA A 236 -10.53 24.64 -6.21
C ALA A 236 -11.16 25.86 -6.92
N ARG A 237 -11.49 25.71 -8.21
CA ARG A 237 -12.13 26.79 -8.97
C ARG A 237 -13.50 27.19 -8.42
N ARG A 238 -14.33 26.21 -8.01
CA ARG A 238 -15.64 26.49 -7.44
C ARG A 238 -15.54 27.17 -6.09
N ILE A 239 -14.65 26.70 -5.22
CA ILE A 239 -14.42 27.32 -3.91
C ILE A 239 -13.92 28.75 -4.07
N GLU A 240 -12.96 29.00 -4.97
CA GLU A 240 -12.46 30.34 -5.28
C GLU A 240 -13.58 31.26 -5.76
N ALA A 241 -14.40 30.80 -6.69
CA ALA A 241 -15.53 31.58 -7.22
C ALA A 241 -16.57 31.92 -6.14
N ALA A 242 -16.83 31.00 -5.20
CA ALA A 242 -17.83 31.18 -4.15
C ALA A 242 -17.33 32.01 -2.95
N THR A 243 -16.03 31.97 -2.64
CA THR A 243 -15.46 32.59 -1.43
C THR A 243 -14.65 33.84 -1.71
N GLY A 244 -14.20 34.03 -2.95
CA GLY A 244 -13.22 35.07 -3.33
C GLY A 244 -11.81 34.81 -2.78
N VAL A 245 -11.57 33.63 -2.18
CA VAL A 245 -10.26 33.21 -1.65
C VAL A 245 -9.50 32.49 -2.75
N GLU A 246 -8.31 32.94 -3.09
CA GLU A 246 -7.44 32.24 -4.04
C GLU A 246 -7.26 30.80 -3.58
N THR A 247 -7.67 29.83 -4.41
CA THR A 247 -7.67 28.42 -4.07
C THR A 247 -6.86 27.63 -5.08
N ARG A 248 -5.91 26.82 -4.59
CA ARG A 248 -5.01 26.02 -5.43
C ARG A 248 -5.10 24.56 -5.08
N ALA A 249 -5.11 23.71 -6.11
CA ALA A 249 -5.03 22.25 -5.95
C ALA A 249 -3.61 21.78 -6.25
N THR A 250 -3.10 20.91 -5.38
CA THR A 250 -1.82 20.21 -5.55
C THR A 250 -2.08 18.72 -5.49
N ILE A 251 -1.82 18.00 -6.58
CA ILE A 251 -1.98 16.54 -6.68
C ILE A 251 -0.62 15.89 -6.46
N LEU A 252 -0.44 15.19 -5.35
CA LEU A 252 0.87 14.60 -5.00
C LEU A 252 1.21 13.39 -5.89
N GLY A 253 0.23 12.55 -6.22
CA GLY A 253 0.40 11.43 -7.13
C GLY A 253 1.54 10.48 -6.73
N TYR A 254 2.25 9.97 -7.71
CA TYR A 254 3.23 8.89 -7.57
C TYR A 254 4.45 9.19 -6.68
N MET A 255 4.72 10.44 -6.32
CA MET A 255 5.79 10.71 -5.35
C MET A 255 5.59 9.98 -4.01
N GLN A 256 4.34 9.67 -3.65
CA GLN A 256 3.98 8.92 -2.44
C GLN A 256 4.35 7.43 -2.51
N ARG A 257 4.58 6.87 -3.70
CA ARG A 257 5.03 5.48 -3.90
C ARG A 257 6.56 5.33 -3.88
N GLY A 258 7.28 6.44 -4.04
CA GLY A 258 8.73 6.46 -4.16
C GLY A 258 9.45 6.75 -2.85
N GLY A 259 10.76 6.78 -2.95
CA GLY A 259 11.63 7.16 -1.85
C GLY A 259 12.13 5.99 -0.99
N SER A 260 13.03 6.32 -0.10
CA SER A 260 13.63 5.37 0.83
C SER A 260 12.61 4.99 1.90
N PRO A 261 12.34 3.69 2.14
CA PRO A 261 11.37 3.28 3.14
C PRO A 261 11.79 3.73 4.54
N THR A 262 10.80 4.15 5.35
CA THR A 262 11.02 4.50 6.75
C THR A 262 11.54 3.31 7.56
N CYS A 263 12.04 3.57 8.77
CA CYS A 263 12.43 2.51 9.70
C CYS A 263 11.29 1.52 9.94
N LYS A 264 10.06 2.02 10.09
CA LYS A 264 8.89 1.21 10.34
C LYS A 264 8.59 0.28 9.17
N ASP A 265 8.55 0.79 7.94
CA ASP A 265 8.34 -0.05 6.75
C ASP A 265 9.43 -1.11 6.56
N ARG A 266 10.71 -0.76 6.78
CA ARG A 266 11.81 -1.74 6.71
C ARG A 266 11.68 -2.83 7.77
N TYR A 267 11.35 -2.45 9.01
CA TYR A 267 11.21 -3.38 10.12
C TYR A 267 10.06 -4.36 9.89
N TYR A 268 8.86 -3.85 9.60
CA TYR A 268 7.68 -4.70 9.37
C TYR A 268 7.88 -5.61 8.16
N ALA A 269 8.37 -5.07 7.05
CA ALA A 269 8.69 -5.85 5.85
C ALA A 269 9.69 -6.98 6.13
N SER A 270 10.72 -6.70 6.95
CA SER A 270 11.73 -7.70 7.29
C SER A 270 11.16 -8.82 8.17
N ILE A 271 10.37 -8.49 9.19
CA ILE A 271 9.75 -9.52 10.05
C ILE A 271 8.73 -10.35 9.26
N MET A 272 7.83 -9.69 8.52
CA MET A 272 6.83 -10.40 7.70
C MET A 272 7.50 -11.30 6.65
N GLY A 273 8.58 -10.83 6.03
CA GLY A 273 9.32 -11.63 5.05
C GLY A 273 9.98 -12.88 5.65
N CYS A 274 10.54 -12.78 6.87
CA CYS A 274 11.06 -13.95 7.58
C CYS A 274 9.95 -14.94 7.93
N LEU A 275 8.82 -14.47 8.46
CA LEU A 275 7.68 -15.31 8.80
C LEU A 275 7.10 -16.02 7.58
N ALA A 276 7.06 -15.35 6.40
CA ALA A 276 6.59 -16.00 5.16
C ALA A 276 7.45 -17.19 4.78
N ALA A 277 8.77 -17.08 4.89
CA ALA A 277 9.68 -18.18 4.61
C ALA A 277 9.51 -19.32 5.63
N ASP A 278 9.33 -19.00 6.92
CA ASP A 278 9.11 -20.01 7.96
C ASP A 278 7.80 -20.77 7.74
N ILE A 279 6.69 -20.07 7.47
CA ILE A 279 5.37 -20.67 7.19
C ILE A 279 5.44 -21.65 6.01
N LEU A 280 6.12 -21.26 4.93
CA LEU A 280 6.31 -22.17 3.78
C LEU A 280 7.16 -23.39 4.17
N CYS A 281 8.27 -23.19 4.91
CA CYS A 281 9.11 -24.30 5.36
C CYS A 281 8.38 -25.26 6.31
N GLU A 282 7.40 -24.77 7.07
CA GLU A 282 6.51 -25.60 7.90
C GLU A 282 5.45 -26.36 7.06
N GLY A 283 5.41 -26.15 5.75
CA GLY A 283 4.47 -26.81 4.85
C GLY A 283 3.05 -26.23 4.89
N LYS A 284 2.86 -25.05 5.50
CA LYS A 284 1.60 -24.32 5.46
C LYS A 284 1.45 -23.60 4.12
N THR A 285 0.23 -23.52 3.63
CA THR A 285 -0.11 -22.89 2.36
C THR A 285 -1.36 -22.02 2.48
N ASN A 286 -1.64 -21.22 1.45
CA ASN A 286 -2.82 -20.38 1.36
C ASN A 286 -2.92 -19.40 2.54
N ARG A 287 -1.79 -18.78 2.91
CA ARG A 287 -1.71 -17.86 4.07
C ARG A 287 -1.42 -16.43 3.65
N VAL A 288 -1.89 -15.49 4.44
CA VAL A 288 -1.53 -14.07 4.38
C VAL A 288 -0.97 -13.67 5.74
N ILE A 289 0.17 -13.01 5.75
CA ILE A 289 0.73 -12.43 6.97
C ILE A 289 0.18 -11.01 7.15
N GLY A 290 -0.22 -10.70 8.37
CA GLY A 290 -0.65 -9.40 8.81
C GLY A 290 0.00 -8.98 10.12
N TYR A 291 -0.27 -7.74 10.49
CA TYR A 291 0.01 -7.20 11.83
C TYR A 291 -1.30 -6.74 12.43
N ARG A 292 -1.72 -7.31 13.55
CA ARG A 292 -3.00 -7.00 14.17
C ARG A 292 -2.90 -7.03 15.69
N GLY A 293 -3.44 -5.99 16.33
CA GLY A 293 -3.43 -5.89 17.79
C GLY A 293 -2.02 -5.96 18.41
N GLY A 294 -1.01 -5.39 17.78
CA GLY A 294 0.37 -5.38 18.27
C GLY A 294 1.19 -6.65 17.99
N LYS A 295 0.66 -7.60 17.20
CA LYS A 295 1.32 -8.88 16.90
C LYS A 295 1.32 -9.19 15.41
N PHE A 296 2.36 -9.89 14.96
CA PHE A 296 2.37 -10.51 13.65
C PHE A 296 1.51 -11.79 13.71
N VAL A 297 0.62 -11.92 12.76
CA VAL A 297 -0.36 -13.01 12.67
C VAL A 297 -0.43 -13.50 11.23
N ASP A 298 -0.98 -14.70 11.04
CA ASP A 298 -1.29 -15.21 9.71
C ASP A 298 -2.75 -15.68 9.63
N PHE A 299 -3.35 -15.48 8.47
CA PHE A 299 -4.73 -15.85 8.17
C PHE A 299 -4.76 -16.77 6.95
N ASP A 300 -5.80 -17.56 6.82
CA ASP A 300 -6.16 -18.15 5.54
C ASP A 300 -6.49 -17.04 4.53
N ILE A 301 -6.09 -17.20 3.26
CA ILE A 301 -6.35 -16.17 2.22
C ILE A 301 -7.85 -15.96 2.00
N GLU A 302 -8.68 -17.00 2.06
CA GLU A 302 -10.14 -16.86 1.91
C GLU A 302 -10.73 -16.06 3.05
N GLU A 303 -10.31 -16.35 4.30
CA GLU A 303 -10.73 -15.59 5.47
C GLU A 303 -10.27 -14.11 5.35
N ALA A 304 -9.01 -13.89 4.98
CA ALA A 304 -8.43 -12.55 4.84
C ALA A 304 -9.18 -11.70 3.80
N LEU A 305 -9.51 -12.27 2.65
CA LEU A 305 -10.25 -11.60 1.57
C LEU A 305 -11.73 -11.36 1.89
N ALA A 306 -12.31 -12.11 2.83
CA ALA A 306 -13.69 -11.94 3.28
C ALA A 306 -13.85 -10.87 4.38
N MET A 307 -12.76 -10.45 5.01
CA MET A 307 -12.80 -9.40 6.04
C MET A 307 -13.16 -8.05 5.44
N GLN A 308 -13.72 -7.18 6.28
CA GLN A 308 -13.99 -5.78 5.96
C GLN A 308 -13.23 -4.87 6.91
N LYS A 309 -12.90 -3.69 6.45
CA LYS A 309 -12.18 -2.68 7.21
C LYS A 309 -12.81 -1.32 6.94
N ASP A 310 -13.21 -0.67 8.00
CA ASP A 310 -13.82 0.66 7.95
C ASP A 310 -12.83 1.71 8.44
N ILE A 311 -13.03 2.96 8.00
CA ILE A 311 -12.32 4.11 8.54
C ILE A 311 -12.65 4.24 10.04
N PRO A 312 -11.63 4.42 10.91
CA PRO A 312 -11.85 4.58 12.34
C PRO A 312 -12.70 5.81 12.64
N GLU A 313 -13.93 5.59 13.10
CA GLU A 313 -14.91 6.65 13.35
C GLU A 313 -14.44 7.67 14.38
N TYR A 314 -13.75 7.20 15.43
CA TYR A 314 -13.19 8.07 16.45
C TYR A 314 -12.15 9.04 15.88
N GLU A 315 -11.20 8.54 15.08
CA GLU A 315 -10.15 9.36 14.46
C GLU A 315 -10.73 10.39 13.48
N TYR A 316 -11.72 9.97 12.68
CA TYR A 316 -12.43 10.88 11.78
C TYR A 316 -13.19 11.98 12.54
N ARG A 317 -13.85 11.63 13.64
CA ARG A 317 -14.55 12.63 14.48
C ARG A 317 -13.57 13.59 15.16
N ILE A 318 -12.45 13.09 15.67
CA ILE A 318 -11.41 13.92 16.30
C ILE A 318 -10.80 14.89 15.29
N SER A 319 -10.60 14.51 14.04
CA SER A 319 -10.08 15.41 13.01
C SER A 319 -10.93 16.66 12.85
N LYS A 320 -12.27 16.52 12.88
CA LYS A 320 -13.23 17.64 12.81
C LYS A 320 -13.14 18.57 14.05
N LEU A 321 -12.84 18.02 15.23
CA LEU A 321 -12.66 18.81 16.45
C LEU A 321 -11.34 19.59 16.45
N LEU A 322 -10.27 18.99 15.90
CA LEU A 322 -8.95 19.61 15.82
C LEU A 322 -8.84 20.71 14.74
N ALA A 323 -9.81 20.76 13.84
CA ALA A 323 -9.90 21.75 12.76
C ALA A 323 -10.39 23.16 13.21
N LEU A 324 -10.72 23.37 14.51
CA LEU A 324 -11.31 24.61 15.04
C LEU A 324 -10.32 25.80 15.03
#